data_8a1f11d51bf6d6e0223fe3f5182a3796
#
_entry.id   8a1f11d51bf6d6e0223fe3f5182a3796
#
_cell.length_a   1.000
_cell.length_b   1.000
_cell.length_c   1.000
_cell.angle_alpha   90.00
_cell.angle_beta   90.00
_cell.angle_gamma   90.00
#
_symmetry.space_group_name_H-M   'P 1'
#
loop_
_entity.id
_entity.type
_entity.pdbx_description
1 polymer ?
#
loop_
_entity_poly.entity_id
_entity_poly.type
_entity_poly.pdbx_seq_one_letter_code
_entity_poly.pdbx_strand_id
1 'polypeptide(L)'
;MVFIPQGQGYKGRKIRVTWKGEVIPGMRERTISFAGEPVDLTSDDDDGWRRLAHENGPAQKNVDVSFSGVIKSDTLKEDWISGDISGELIVDYPTGNRLSGTFMLANYTDTGPINDAATFEAQFQNSGPVTFDYVGS
;
A
#
# COMPACT_ATOMS: atom_id res chain seq x y z
N MET A 1 6.74 -10.18 21.81
CA MET A 1 7.07 -9.70 20.45
C MET A 1 8.15 -10.57 19.84
N VAL A 2 7.93 -11.03 18.63
CA VAL A 2 8.92 -11.84 17.93
C VAL A 2 9.95 -10.91 17.31
N PHE A 3 11.22 -11.12 17.64
CA PHE A 3 12.31 -10.34 17.06
C PHE A 3 12.77 -11.00 15.75
N ILE A 4 12.79 -10.21 14.67
CA ILE A 4 13.31 -10.63 13.38
C ILE A 4 14.64 -9.92 13.16
N PRO A 5 15.77 -10.64 13.12
CA PRO A 5 17.07 -9.99 12.92
C PRO A 5 17.12 -9.21 11.61
N GLN A 6 17.82 -8.10 11.66
CA GLN A 6 18.01 -7.27 10.48
C GLN A 6 18.78 -8.05 9.41
N GLY A 7 18.36 -7.95 8.17
CA GLY A 7 18.98 -8.65 7.05
C GLY A 7 18.36 -9.99 6.73
N GLN A 8 17.50 -10.50 7.60
CA GLN A 8 16.75 -11.71 7.30
C GLN A 8 15.39 -11.34 6.73
N GLY A 9 14.99 -12.00 5.66
CA GLY A 9 13.68 -11.76 5.07
C GLY A 9 12.55 -12.32 5.92
N TYR A 10 11.35 -11.93 5.61
CA TYR A 10 10.14 -12.46 6.23
C TYR A 10 9.14 -12.88 5.14
N LYS A 11 8.19 -13.72 5.52
CA LYS A 11 7.18 -14.19 4.57
C LYS A 11 6.12 -13.12 4.34
N GLY A 12 5.75 -12.88 3.08
CA GLY A 12 4.74 -11.89 2.72
C GLY A 12 3.40 -12.12 3.40
N ARG A 13 3.05 -13.36 3.70
CA ARG A 13 1.81 -13.68 4.42
C ARG A 13 1.76 -13.14 5.84
N LYS A 14 2.90 -12.70 6.38
CA LYS A 14 2.99 -12.10 7.71
C LYS A 14 2.67 -10.59 7.67
N ILE A 15 2.62 -10.00 6.50
CA ILE A 15 2.18 -8.62 6.34
C ILE A 15 0.66 -8.61 6.46
N ARG A 16 0.14 -7.79 7.37
CA ARG A 16 -1.30 -7.70 7.63
C ARG A 16 -1.82 -6.34 7.19
N VAL A 17 -2.94 -6.33 6.48
CA VAL A 17 -3.57 -5.10 6.02
C VAL A 17 -4.93 -4.95 6.71
N THR A 18 -5.15 -3.78 7.31
CA THR A 18 -6.40 -3.43 8.00
C THR A 18 -7.04 -2.24 7.28
N TRP A 19 -8.30 -2.38 6.93
CA TRP A 19 -9.08 -1.34 6.25
C TRP A 19 -10.26 -0.92 7.13
N LYS A 20 -10.30 0.37 7.47
CA LYS A 20 -11.37 0.94 8.32
C LYS A 20 -11.57 0.16 9.63
N GLY A 21 -10.47 -0.30 10.23
CA GLY A 21 -10.49 -1.01 11.49
C GLY A 21 -10.72 -2.50 11.40
N GLU A 22 -10.89 -3.06 10.20
CA GLU A 22 -11.11 -4.48 10.01
C GLU A 22 -10.00 -5.11 9.18
N VAL A 23 -9.49 -6.26 9.64
CA VAL A 23 -8.51 -7.03 8.88
C VAL A 23 -9.19 -7.64 7.67
N ILE A 24 -8.59 -7.47 6.50
CA ILE A 24 -9.15 -8.01 5.26
C ILE A 24 -8.88 -9.52 5.21
N PRO A 25 -9.92 -10.36 5.15
CA PRO A 25 -9.73 -11.81 5.16
C PRO A 25 -9.41 -12.36 3.76
N GLY A 26 -8.80 -13.53 3.73
CA GLY A 26 -8.58 -14.28 2.49
C GLY A 26 -7.42 -13.80 1.64
N MET A 27 -6.63 -12.87 2.13
CA MET A 27 -5.53 -12.27 1.38
C MET A 27 -4.40 -13.26 1.11
N ARG A 28 -3.91 -13.32 -0.13
CA ARG A 28 -2.80 -14.19 -0.55
C ARG A 28 -1.56 -13.43 -0.94
N GLU A 29 -1.70 -12.39 -1.75
CA GLU A 29 -0.59 -11.58 -2.22
C GLU A 29 -0.78 -10.13 -1.83
N ARG A 30 0.31 -9.45 -1.50
CA ARG A 30 0.31 -8.04 -1.13
C ARG A 30 1.50 -7.36 -1.78
N THR A 31 1.26 -6.18 -2.33
CA THR A 31 2.32 -5.36 -2.92
C THR A 31 2.15 -3.93 -2.43
N ILE A 32 3.20 -3.38 -1.84
CA ILE A 32 3.21 -1.99 -1.41
C ILE A 32 4.29 -1.28 -2.23
N SER A 33 3.89 -0.26 -2.98
CA SER A 33 4.78 0.48 -3.86
C SER A 33 4.90 1.92 -3.40
N PHE A 34 6.13 2.40 -3.33
CA PHE A 34 6.43 3.78 -2.99
C PHE A 34 6.96 4.48 -4.24
N ALA A 35 6.33 5.58 -4.63
CA ALA A 35 6.71 6.31 -5.81
C ALA A 35 6.70 7.81 -5.54
N GLY A 36 7.42 8.57 -6.33
CA GLY A 36 7.43 10.00 -6.21
C GLY A 36 7.92 10.66 -7.48
N GLU A 37 7.49 11.89 -7.70
CA GLU A 37 7.96 12.69 -8.80
C GLU A 37 8.94 13.73 -8.27
N PRO A 38 10.24 13.63 -8.63
CA PRO A 38 11.21 14.64 -8.22
C PRO A 38 10.99 15.95 -8.95
N VAL A 39 11.35 17.04 -8.30
CA VAL A 39 11.32 18.35 -8.94
C VAL A 39 12.58 18.47 -9.81
N ASP A 40 12.38 18.77 -11.08
CA ASP A 40 13.48 18.95 -12.04
C ASP A 40 13.98 20.38 -11.96
N LEU A 41 15.23 20.55 -11.54
CA LEU A 41 15.93 21.83 -11.45
C LEU A 41 16.97 22.00 -12.55
N THR A 42 16.96 21.12 -13.58
CA THR A 42 17.93 21.17 -14.64
C THR A 42 17.87 22.49 -15.40
N SER A 43 19.01 23.10 -15.64
CA SER A 43 19.12 24.33 -16.40
C SER A 43 20.31 24.25 -17.34
N ASP A 44 20.49 25.29 -18.17
CA ASP A 44 21.61 25.34 -19.12
C ASP A 44 22.95 25.35 -18.41
N ASP A 45 23.01 25.74 -17.13
CA ASP A 45 24.23 25.77 -16.35
C ASP A 45 24.70 24.39 -15.90
N ASP A 46 23.91 23.35 -16.14
CA ASP A 46 24.23 21.99 -15.69
C ASP A 46 24.95 21.16 -16.76
N ASP A 47 25.40 21.76 -17.83
CA ASP A 47 26.19 21.12 -18.90
C ASP A 47 25.51 19.87 -19.47
N GLY A 48 24.19 19.87 -19.57
CA GLY A 48 23.42 18.75 -20.08
C GLY A 48 23.11 17.67 -19.04
N TRP A 49 23.56 17.82 -17.81
CA TRP A 49 23.25 16.87 -16.75
C TRP A 49 21.93 17.23 -16.07
N ARG A 50 21.16 16.21 -15.75
CA ARG A 50 19.89 16.39 -15.03
C ARG A 50 20.16 16.72 -13.56
N ARG A 51 19.46 17.73 -13.06
CA ARG A 51 19.50 18.10 -11.66
C ARG A 51 18.10 18.01 -11.07
N LEU A 52 17.96 17.30 -9.96
CA LEU A 52 16.68 17.14 -9.27
C LEU A 52 16.77 17.75 -7.87
N ALA A 53 15.64 18.25 -7.37
CA ALA A 53 15.58 18.77 -6.01
C ALA A 53 15.78 17.63 -5.00
N HIS A 54 16.66 17.86 -4.03
CA HIS A 54 16.94 16.89 -2.97
C HIS A 54 16.23 17.23 -1.68
N GLU A 55 15.98 18.51 -1.45
CA GLU A 55 15.38 19.00 -0.21
C GLU A 55 13.91 18.63 -0.19
N ASN A 56 13.44 18.13 0.96
CA ASN A 56 12.06 17.73 1.19
C ASN A 56 11.58 16.57 0.32
N GLY A 57 12.51 15.88 -0.37
CA GLY A 57 12.18 14.74 -1.21
C GLY A 57 11.40 15.11 -2.47
N PRO A 58 10.66 14.17 -3.05
CA PRO A 58 9.92 14.42 -4.30
C PRO A 58 8.74 15.37 -4.09
N ALA A 59 8.36 16.09 -5.16
CA ALA A 59 7.23 17.02 -5.14
C ALA A 59 5.92 16.32 -4.80
N GLN A 60 5.77 15.07 -5.24
CA GLN A 60 4.59 14.25 -4.97
C GLN A 60 5.05 12.88 -4.53
N LYS A 61 4.51 12.41 -3.41
CA LYS A 61 4.79 11.09 -2.88
C LYS A 61 3.55 10.24 -2.96
N ASN A 62 3.69 9.06 -3.54
CA ASN A 62 2.58 8.12 -3.72
C ASN A 62 2.90 6.80 -3.04
N VAL A 63 1.92 6.27 -2.32
CA VAL A 63 1.99 4.93 -1.77
C VAL A 63 0.80 4.16 -2.32
N ASP A 64 1.07 3.10 -3.07
CA ASP A 64 0.04 2.25 -3.63
C ASP A 64 0.10 0.90 -2.95
N VAL A 65 -1.05 0.45 -2.45
CA VAL A 65 -1.18 -0.86 -1.83
C VAL A 65 -2.12 -1.69 -2.69
N SER A 66 -1.63 -2.81 -3.19
CA SER A 66 -2.46 -3.75 -3.93
C SER A 66 -2.38 -5.13 -3.30
N PHE A 67 -3.49 -5.84 -3.33
CA PHE A 67 -3.53 -7.19 -2.82
C PHE A 67 -4.58 -8.01 -3.55
N SER A 68 -4.38 -9.31 -3.50
CA SER A 68 -5.30 -10.27 -4.08
C SER A 68 -5.49 -11.46 -3.14
N GLY A 69 -6.56 -12.21 -3.35
CA GLY A 69 -6.83 -13.36 -2.52
C GLY A 69 -8.15 -14.01 -2.85
N VAL A 70 -8.62 -14.84 -1.93
CA VAL A 70 -9.90 -15.53 -2.04
C VAL A 70 -10.99 -14.64 -1.44
N ILE A 71 -12.13 -14.53 -2.11
CA ILE A 71 -13.26 -13.75 -1.61
C ILE A 71 -13.85 -14.43 -0.37
N LYS A 72 -13.78 -13.75 0.77
CA LYS A 72 -14.38 -14.21 2.02
C LYS A 72 -15.29 -13.15 2.64
N SER A 73 -15.36 -11.97 2.03
CA SER A 73 -16.14 -10.85 2.54
C SER A 73 -16.47 -9.92 1.37
N ASP A 74 -17.61 -9.28 1.43
CA ASP A 74 -18.04 -8.32 0.42
C ASP A 74 -17.82 -6.86 0.85
N THR A 75 -17.11 -6.63 1.94
CA THR A 75 -16.91 -5.29 2.51
C THR A 75 -16.34 -4.30 1.50
N LEU A 76 -15.28 -4.68 0.78
CA LEU A 76 -14.65 -3.80 -0.20
C LEU A 76 -15.57 -3.49 -1.36
N LYS A 77 -16.33 -4.49 -1.81
CA LYS A 77 -17.29 -4.33 -2.89
C LYS A 77 -18.43 -3.39 -2.47
N GLU A 78 -18.92 -3.55 -1.26
CA GLU A 78 -19.97 -2.68 -0.71
C GLU A 78 -19.47 -1.24 -0.59
N ASP A 79 -18.24 -1.04 -0.13
CA ASP A 79 -17.64 0.28 -0.03
C ASP A 79 -17.53 0.95 -1.40
N TRP A 80 -17.12 0.20 -2.41
CA TRP A 80 -17.03 0.74 -3.77
C TRP A 80 -18.39 1.18 -4.30
N ILE A 81 -19.38 0.32 -4.16
CA ILE A 81 -20.74 0.59 -4.69
C ILE A 81 -21.40 1.75 -3.97
N SER A 82 -21.24 1.84 -2.65
CA SER A 82 -21.82 2.92 -1.86
C SER A 82 -21.10 4.27 -2.02
N GLY A 83 -19.90 4.25 -2.61
CA GLY A 83 -19.08 5.45 -2.75
C GLY A 83 -18.24 5.77 -1.53
N ASP A 84 -18.23 4.90 -0.52
CA ASP A 84 -17.45 5.08 0.70
C ASP A 84 -16.08 4.47 0.53
N ILE A 85 -15.32 5.00 -0.43
CA ILE A 85 -14.04 4.44 -0.88
C ILE A 85 -12.83 5.02 -0.17
N SER A 86 -13.02 5.98 0.75
CA SER A 86 -11.93 6.62 1.47
C SER A 86 -11.96 6.20 2.93
N GLY A 87 -10.81 5.92 3.50
CA GLY A 87 -10.70 5.53 4.90
C GLY A 87 -9.26 5.26 5.31
N GLU A 88 -9.09 4.87 6.57
CA GLU A 88 -7.78 4.55 7.10
C GLU A 88 -7.34 3.15 6.68
N LEU A 89 -6.14 3.06 6.11
CA LEU A 89 -5.50 1.80 5.79
C LEU A 89 -4.24 1.66 6.64
N ILE A 90 -4.09 0.50 7.26
CA ILE A 90 -2.94 0.20 8.13
C ILE A 90 -2.28 -1.06 7.59
N VAL A 91 -0.97 -0.99 7.36
CA VAL A 91 -0.16 -2.14 6.97
C VAL A 91 0.79 -2.46 8.12
N ASP A 92 0.62 -3.63 8.72
CA ASP A 92 1.48 -4.11 9.80
C ASP A 92 2.50 -5.10 9.25
N TYR A 93 3.78 -4.79 9.48
CA TYR A 93 4.87 -5.66 9.06
C TYR A 93 5.29 -6.59 10.20
N PRO A 94 5.85 -7.77 9.88
CA PRO A 94 6.28 -8.72 10.92
C PRO A 94 7.35 -8.17 11.86
N THR A 95 8.09 -7.16 11.44
CA THR A 95 9.08 -6.49 12.27
C THR A 95 8.48 -5.63 13.38
N GLY A 96 7.16 -5.42 13.35
CA GLY A 96 6.45 -4.53 14.26
C GLY A 96 6.26 -3.13 13.73
N ASN A 97 6.87 -2.80 12.61
CA ASN A 97 6.69 -1.49 11.98
C ASN A 97 5.28 -1.39 11.38
N ARG A 98 4.76 -0.17 11.30
CA ARG A 98 3.40 0.07 10.83
C ARG A 98 3.38 1.24 9.85
N LEU A 99 2.72 1.03 8.72
CA LEU A 99 2.44 2.09 7.76
C LEU A 99 0.94 2.41 7.85
N SER A 100 0.59 3.68 7.97
CA SER A 100 -0.80 4.08 8.10
C SER A 100 -1.07 5.42 7.42
N GLY A 101 -2.30 5.61 7.01
CA GLY A 101 -2.73 6.84 6.38
C GLY A 101 -4.12 6.71 5.80
N THR A 102 -4.59 7.80 5.22
CA THR A 102 -5.86 7.80 4.49
C THR A 102 -5.61 7.33 3.08
N PHE A 103 -6.32 6.29 2.69
CA PHE A 103 -6.23 5.71 1.34
C PHE A 103 -7.60 5.68 0.70
N MET A 104 -7.60 5.64 -0.61
CA MET A 104 -8.80 5.53 -1.42
C MET A 104 -8.77 4.20 -2.17
N LEU A 105 -9.89 3.47 -2.14
CA LEU A 105 -10.04 2.25 -2.93
C LEU A 105 -10.19 2.64 -4.39
N ALA A 106 -9.13 2.46 -5.15
CA ALA A 106 -9.06 2.91 -6.54
C ALA A 106 -9.60 1.87 -7.52
N ASN A 107 -9.48 0.59 -7.20
CA ASN A 107 -9.86 -0.49 -8.11
C ASN A 107 -10.22 -1.74 -7.32
N TYR A 108 -11.23 -2.45 -7.77
CA TYR A 108 -11.65 -3.72 -7.20
C TYR A 108 -12.14 -4.64 -8.31
N THR A 109 -11.60 -5.84 -8.38
CA THR A 109 -11.94 -6.83 -9.41
C THR A 109 -12.25 -8.17 -8.78
N ASP A 110 -13.38 -8.76 -9.15
CA ASP A 110 -13.77 -10.12 -8.80
C ASP A 110 -13.50 -11.04 -9.97
N THR A 111 -12.99 -12.24 -9.69
CA THR A 111 -12.82 -13.29 -10.69
C THR A 111 -13.42 -14.59 -10.17
N GLY A 112 -14.34 -15.17 -10.93
CA GLY A 112 -15.02 -16.40 -10.54
C GLY A 112 -14.77 -17.53 -11.53
N PRO A 113 -13.63 -18.25 -11.42
CA PRO A 113 -13.38 -19.40 -12.30
C PRO A 113 -14.39 -20.53 -12.04
N ILE A 114 -14.67 -21.30 -13.08
CA ILE A 114 -15.74 -22.33 -13.04
C ILE A 114 -15.46 -23.41 -11.98
N ASN A 115 -14.21 -23.84 -11.86
CA ASN A 115 -13.85 -24.98 -11.02
C ASN A 115 -12.96 -24.61 -9.84
N ASP A 116 -12.94 -23.36 -9.44
CA ASP A 116 -12.05 -22.90 -8.37
C ASP A 116 -12.75 -21.85 -7.52
N ALA A 117 -12.13 -21.50 -6.39
CA ALA A 117 -12.66 -20.46 -5.52
C ALA A 117 -12.63 -19.09 -6.22
N ALA A 118 -13.64 -18.28 -5.97
CA ALA A 118 -13.67 -16.90 -6.46
C ALA A 118 -12.57 -16.09 -5.78
N THR A 119 -11.89 -15.27 -6.58
CA THR A 119 -10.77 -14.45 -6.11
C THR A 119 -11.05 -12.98 -6.34
N PHE A 120 -10.29 -12.12 -5.64
CA PHE A 120 -10.40 -10.68 -5.81
C PHE A 120 -9.04 -10.03 -5.94
N GLU A 121 -9.04 -8.86 -6.56
CA GLU A 121 -7.89 -7.95 -6.58
C GLU A 121 -8.37 -6.57 -6.18
N ALA A 122 -7.63 -5.90 -5.31
CA ALA A 122 -7.95 -4.55 -4.88
C ALA A 122 -6.71 -3.68 -4.93
N GLN A 123 -6.89 -2.41 -5.30
CA GLN A 123 -5.82 -1.43 -5.34
C GLN A 123 -6.25 -0.21 -4.56
N PHE A 124 -5.38 0.25 -3.67
CA PHE A 124 -5.57 1.44 -2.86
C PHE A 124 -4.48 2.45 -3.18
N GLN A 125 -4.87 3.71 -3.23
CA GLN A 125 -3.93 4.82 -3.42
C GLN A 125 -4.04 5.76 -2.23
N ASN A 126 -2.91 6.32 -1.79
CA ASN A 126 -2.94 7.26 -0.68
C ASN A 126 -3.65 8.56 -1.09
N SER A 127 -4.42 9.09 -0.16
CA SER A 127 -5.11 10.37 -0.33
C SER A 127 -4.73 11.25 0.86
N GLY A 128 -3.49 11.73 0.84
CA GLY A 128 -2.94 12.50 1.94
C GLY A 128 -1.65 11.89 2.48
N PRO A 129 -1.14 12.41 3.60
CA PRO A 129 0.10 11.93 4.19
C PRO A 129 0.01 10.49 4.66
N VAL A 130 1.10 9.75 4.50
CA VAL A 130 1.25 8.39 5.00
C VAL A 130 2.36 8.40 6.04
N THR A 131 2.10 7.77 7.17
CA THR A 131 3.03 7.71 8.29
C THR A 131 3.62 6.31 8.39
N PHE A 132 4.91 6.23 8.62
CA PHE A 132 5.58 4.97 8.86
C PHE A 132 6.18 4.99 10.27
N ASP A 133 5.66 4.14 11.16
CA ASP A 133 6.09 4.05 12.54
C ASP A 133 7.09 2.93 12.72
N TYR A 134 8.25 3.26 13.28
CA TYR A 134 9.29 2.29 13.58
C TYR A 134 9.15 1.79 15.00
N VAL A 135 9.40 0.49 15.20
CA VAL A 135 9.38 -0.13 16.52
C VAL A 135 10.81 -0.49 16.92
N GLY A 136 11.17 -0.14 18.14
CA GLY A 136 12.42 -0.57 18.71
C GLY A 136 13.67 0.07 18.12
N SER A 137 13.55 1.25 17.60
CA SER A 137 14.71 2.00 17.12
C SER A 137 15.59 2.49 18.28
#